data_27e9208c9bd7e2178543c542644b800f
#
_entry.id   27e9208c9bd7e2178543c542644b800f
#
_cell.length_a   1.000
_cell.length_b   1.000
_cell.length_c   1.000
_cell.angle_alpha   90.00
_cell.angle_beta   90.00
_cell.angle_gamma   90.00
#
_symmetry.space_group_name_H-M   'P 1'
#
loop_
_entity.id
_entity.type
_entity.pdbx_description
1 polymer ?
#
loop_
_entity_poly.entity_id
_entity_poly.type
_entity_poly.pdbx_seq_one_letter_code
_entity_poly.pdbx_strand_id
1 'polypeptide(L)'
;MLSFILSIFPIVLLIYLMVKRNALPSYVALPWIATLVMGVHLLHFNTDIVTISANVVSAIIAVQTPITVIFGAILFNRFSEISGATNIMRKWLGNINPNPVAQLMIIGWAFAFMIEGASGFGTPAAIAAPILVGLGFHPLKVAMLALIMNSVPVSFGAVGTPTWFGFGALKLSENMILEIGSITAFIHSVAALIIPLLALRILVSWDDIRKNIVFIYISVLGCVVPYFLIAQVNYEFPSLVGGAIGLFISVWAANRNIGLAKVTNNLDNNAVSTGEVIKALFPTGLLIAFLIVTRIHQLPFKAMMNDATIWFSTTLGSLGLFEISKGLIFSLKNIFGSNVSSSYKLLYVPALIPFVITVLIAIPFFKISSSNVKQIFVSSLQQSKNPFIALIGALVMVNLMLVGGEHSMVKIIGRTFAEISGSNWTIFSSFLGAIGSFFSGSNTVSNLTFGSVQLSTAETTGISVALVLALQSVGGAMGNMVCINNIVAVSSVLNISNQEGTIIKKTIIPMIVYGIIAALGALFLVPLFYNL
;
A
#
# COMPACT_ATOMS: atom_id res chain seq x y z
N MET A 1 -20.94 9.83 -27.39
CA MET A 1 -19.99 10.90 -27.03
C MET A 1 -20.31 11.57 -25.68
N LEU A 2 -21.55 12.06 -25.47
CA LEU A 2 -21.93 12.69 -24.20
C LEU A 2 -21.73 11.77 -22.98
N SER A 3 -22.18 10.52 -23.05
CA SER A 3 -22.02 9.54 -21.96
C SER A 3 -20.55 9.29 -21.61
N PHE A 4 -19.64 9.25 -22.59
CA PHE A 4 -18.20 9.14 -22.34
C PHE A 4 -17.67 10.38 -21.60
N ILE A 5 -18.03 11.59 -22.07
CA ILE A 5 -17.59 12.84 -21.41
C ILE A 5 -18.07 12.87 -19.95
N LEU A 6 -19.35 12.54 -19.70
CA LEU A 6 -19.91 12.52 -18.36
C LEU A 6 -19.35 11.40 -17.49
N SER A 7 -18.92 10.29 -18.07
CA SER A 7 -18.26 9.20 -17.35
C SER A 7 -16.82 9.53 -16.93
N ILE A 8 -16.05 10.16 -17.82
CA ILE A 8 -14.64 10.47 -17.55
C ILE A 8 -14.47 11.78 -16.77
N PHE A 9 -15.41 12.72 -16.88
CA PHE A 9 -15.34 14.05 -16.25
C PHE A 9 -15.12 14.01 -14.75
N PRO A 10 -15.79 13.14 -13.94
CA PRO A 10 -15.51 13.04 -12.51
C PRO A 10 -14.05 12.69 -12.22
N ILE A 11 -13.45 11.78 -13.00
CA ILE A 11 -12.05 11.37 -12.85
C ILE A 11 -11.12 12.55 -13.19
N VAL A 12 -11.35 13.21 -14.33
CA VAL A 12 -10.54 14.36 -14.75
C VAL A 12 -10.67 15.51 -13.75
N LEU A 13 -11.87 15.76 -13.24
CA LEU A 13 -12.09 16.78 -12.21
C LEU A 13 -11.42 16.43 -10.89
N LEU A 14 -11.46 15.15 -10.45
CA LEU A 14 -10.73 14.67 -9.28
C LEU A 14 -9.25 14.99 -9.42
N ILE A 15 -8.66 14.60 -10.55
CA ILE A 15 -7.26 14.88 -10.88
C ILE A 15 -6.98 16.38 -10.79
N TYR A 16 -7.78 17.20 -11.44
CA TYR A 16 -7.62 18.66 -11.44
C TYR A 16 -7.68 19.24 -10.03
N LEU A 17 -8.69 18.86 -9.22
CA LEU A 17 -8.86 19.36 -7.85
C LEU A 17 -7.68 19.04 -6.94
N MET A 18 -7.02 17.91 -7.18
CA MET A 18 -5.90 17.45 -6.37
C MET A 18 -4.52 17.91 -6.88
N VAL A 19 -4.45 18.50 -8.09
CA VAL A 19 -3.19 19.00 -8.71
C VAL A 19 -3.07 20.49 -8.70
N LYS A 20 -4.20 21.22 -8.78
CA LYS A 20 -4.19 22.69 -8.86
C LYS A 20 -3.37 23.32 -7.74
N ARG A 21 -2.90 24.57 -7.93
CA ARG A 21 -2.00 25.28 -6.99
C ARG A 21 -2.46 25.27 -5.51
N ASN A 22 -3.78 25.30 -5.28
CA ASN A 22 -4.40 25.09 -3.96
C ASN A 22 -5.11 23.73 -3.99
N ALA A 23 -4.34 22.65 -4.01
CA ALA A 23 -4.84 21.29 -4.09
C ALA A 23 -5.80 20.96 -2.92
N LEU A 24 -6.91 20.31 -3.24
CA LEU A 24 -7.78 19.76 -2.20
C LEU A 24 -7.22 18.43 -1.71
N PRO A 25 -7.18 18.19 -0.39
CA PRO A 25 -6.78 16.89 0.13
C PRO A 25 -7.81 15.81 -0.25
N SER A 26 -7.37 14.56 -0.34
CA SER A 26 -8.19 13.42 -0.78
C SER A 26 -9.48 13.25 0.03
N TYR A 27 -9.44 13.51 1.33
CA TYR A 27 -10.61 13.43 2.21
C TYR A 27 -11.67 14.52 1.95
N VAL A 28 -11.35 15.54 1.15
CA VAL A 28 -12.30 16.55 0.66
C VAL A 28 -12.69 16.26 -0.79
N ALA A 29 -11.70 16.02 -1.66
CA ALA A 29 -11.93 15.86 -3.10
C ALA A 29 -12.78 14.62 -3.42
N LEU A 30 -12.47 13.46 -2.83
CA LEU A 30 -13.17 12.20 -3.12
C LEU A 30 -14.67 12.22 -2.76
N PRO A 31 -15.11 12.71 -1.56
CA PRO A 31 -16.53 12.85 -1.28
C PRO A 31 -17.25 13.83 -2.23
N TRP A 32 -16.62 14.94 -2.61
CA TRP A 32 -17.19 15.88 -3.59
C TRP A 32 -17.40 15.20 -4.96
N ILE A 33 -16.42 14.44 -5.42
CA ILE A 33 -16.53 13.72 -6.70
C ILE A 33 -17.57 12.58 -6.60
N ALA A 34 -17.66 11.89 -5.47
CA ALA A 34 -18.72 10.90 -5.23
C ALA A 34 -20.11 11.53 -5.37
N THR A 35 -20.32 12.74 -4.79
CA THR A 35 -21.57 13.49 -4.91
C THR A 35 -21.84 13.91 -6.37
N LEU A 36 -20.80 14.31 -7.13
CA LEU A 36 -20.93 14.61 -8.54
C LEU A 36 -21.37 13.37 -9.34
N VAL A 37 -20.76 12.20 -9.09
CA VAL A 37 -21.13 10.93 -9.74
C VAL A 37 -22.58 10.55 -9.42
N MET A 38 -23.04 10.76 -8.17
CA MET A 38 -24.48 10.59 -7.82
C MET A 38 -25.36 11.47 -8.68
N GLY A 39 -25.02 12.76 -8.84
CA GLY A 39 -25.75 13.70 -9.68
C GLY A 39 -25.80 13.24 -11.16
N VAL A 40 -24.68 12.78 -11.71
CA VAL A 40 -24.63 12.27 -13.09
C VAL A 40 -25.50 11.03 -13.25
N HIS A 41 -25.52 10.11 -12.26
CA HIS A 41 -26.40 8.94 -12.28
C HIS A 41 -27.88 9.32 -12.28
N LEU A 42 -28.28 10.28 -11.45
CA LEU A 42 -29.67 10.75 -11.38
C LEU A 42 -30.11 11.47 -12.66
N LEU A 43 -29.25 12.32 -13.22
CA LEU A 43 -29.64 13.24 -14.29
C LEU A 43 -29.44 12.66 -15.71
N HIS A 44 -28.47 11.76 -15.90
CA HIS A 44 -28.10 11.25 -17.23
C HIS A 44 -28.34 9.75 -17.37
N PHE A 45 -27.92 8.95 -16.39
CA PHE A 45 -28.08 7.50 -16.44
C PHE A 45 -29.44 7.03 -15.91
N ASN A 46 -30.28 7.93 -15.41
CA ASN A 46 -31.62 7.67 -14.86
C ASN A 46 -31.63 6.51 -13.85
N THR A 47 -30.57 6.41 -13.05
CA THR A 47 -30.46 5.41 -12.00
C THR A 47 -31.44 5.76 -10.86
N ASP A 48 -32.19 4.78 -10.39
CA ASP A 48 -33.15 4.99 -9.31
C ASP A 48 -32.44 5.31 -7.99
N ILE A 49 -33.10 6.09 -7.15
CA ILE A 49 -32.57 6.56 -5.87
C ILE A 49 -32.31 5.42 -4.89
N VAL A 50 -33.04 4.30 -5.00
CA VAL A 50 -32.88 3.11 -4.15
C VAL A 50 -31.53 2.46 -4.46
N THR A 51 -31.20 2.25 -5.73
CA THR A 51 -29.91 1.71 -6.17
C THR A 51 -28.76 2.61 -5.73
N ILE A 52 -28.89 3.93 -5.89
CA ILE A 52 -27.86 4.88 -5.44
C ILE A 52 -27.67 4.76 -3.91
N SER A 53 -28.76 4.83 -3.14
CA SER A 53 -28.71 4.78 -1.68
C SER A 53 -28.14 3.43 -1.18
N ALA A 54 -28.51 2.33 -1.83
CA ALA A 54 -27.98 1.00 -1.50
C ALA A 54 -26.46 0.92 -1.71
N ASN A 55 -25.93 1.49 -2.80
CA ASN A 55 -24.50 1.53 -3.06
C ASN A 55 -23.74 2.44 -2.09
N VAL A 56 -24.35 3.54 -1.63
CA VAL A 56 -23.76 4.38 -0.56
C VAL A 56 -23.67 3.60 0.76
N VAL A 57 -24.74 2.93 1.18
CA VAL A 57 -24.73 2.11 2.40
C VAL A 57 -23.72 0.97 2.28
N SER A 58 -23.67 0.29 1.12
CA SER A 58 -22.68 -0.74 0.85
C SER A 58 -21.24 -0.23 0.99
N ALA A 59 -20.93 0.97 0.48
CA ALA A 59 -19.63 1.60 0.63
C ALA A 59 -19.27 1.90 2.09
N ILE A 60 -20.24 2.36 2.91
CA ILE A 60 -20.03 2.62 4.34
C ILE A 60 -19.71 1.33 5.11
N ILE A 61 -20.29 0.20 4.73
CA ILE A 61 -19.96 -1.10 5.34
C ILE A 61 -18.60 -1.58 4.84
N ALA A 62 -18.34 -1.52 3.54
CA ALA A 62 -17.10 -1.98 2.94
C ALA A 62 -15.86 -1.22 3.46
N VAL A 63 -15.98 0.08 3.75
CA VAL A 63 -14.87 0.90 4.27
C VAL A 63 -14.37 0.44 5.64
N GLN A 64 -15.19 -0.29 6.43
CA GLN A 64 -14.76 -0.81 7.72
C GLN A 64 -13.54 -1.73 7.58
N THR A 65 -13.41 -2.42 6.46
CA THR A 65 -12.29 -3.31 6.20
C THR A 65 -10.93 -2.56 6.13
N PRO A 66 -10.69 -1.63 5.21
CA PRO A 66 -9.40 -0.93 5.14
C PRO A 66 -9.17 0.02 6.33
N ILE A 67 -10.21 0.65 6.86
CA ILE A 67 -10.02 1.60 7.95
C ILE A 67 -9.57 0.93 9.24
N THR A 68 -10.04 -0.28 9.51
CA THR A 68 -9.58 -1.03 10.69
C THR A 68 -8.13 -1.49 10.53
N VAL A 69 -7.68 -1.83 9.30
CA VAL A 69 -6.26 -2.13 9.03
C VAL A 69 -5.41 -0.87 9.23
N ILE A 70 -5.84 0.27 8.67
CA ILE A 70 -5.14 1.56 8.84
C ILE A 70 -5.05 1.94 10.32
N PHE A 71 -6.15 1.85 11.03
CA PHE A 71 -6.18 2.11 12.48
C PHE A 71 -5.22 1.19 13.23
N GLY A 72 -5.24 -0.11 12.96
CA GLY A 72 -4.34 -1.09 13.58
C GLY A 72 -2.85 -0.77 13.32
N ALA A 73 -2.51 -0.44 12.09
CA ALA A 73 -1.15 -0.06 11.69
C ALA A 73 -0.70 1.24 12.38
N ILE A 74 -1.55 2.27 12.44
CA ILE A 74 -1.25 3.52 13.15
C ILE A 74 -1.11 3.26 14.66
N LEU A 75 -1.98 2.44 15.24
CA LEU A 75 -1.95 2.06 16.66
C LEU A 75 -0.60 1.39 17.01
N PHE A 76 -0.17 0.42 16.22
CA PHE A 76 1.11 -0.26 16.38
C PHE A 76 2.30 0.70 16.28
N ASN A 77 2.24 1.62 15.34
CA ASN A 77 3.27 2.64 15.15
C ASN A 77 3.37 3.59 16.33
N ARG A 78 2.23 4.13 16.79
CA ARG A 78 2.16 5.01 17.96
C ARG A 78 2.64 4.32 19.24
N PHE A 79 2.26 3.05 19.41
CA PHE A 79 2.81 2.24 20.49
C PHE A 79 4.33 2.15 20.40
N SER A 80 4.89 1.82 19.22
CA SER A 80 6.34 1.68 19.01
C SER A 80 7.12 2.97 19.28
N GLU A 81 6.54 4.12 18.93
CA GLU A 81 7.11 5.44 19.24
C GLU A 81 7.09 5.74 20.75
N ILE A 82 5.92 5.62 21.39
CA ILE A 82 5.71 5.98 22.80
C ILE A 82 6.43 5.00 23.75
N SER A 83 6.53 3.73 23.37
CA SER A 83 7.28 2.73 24.14
C SER A 83 8.81 2.91 24.07
N GLY A 84 9.30 3.75 23.15
CA GLY A 84 10.72 3.92 22.88
C GLY A 84 11.33 2.83 22.00
N ALA A 85 10.56 1.82 21.56
CA ALA A 85 11.05 0.74 20.70
C ALA A 85 11.67 1.29 19.40
N THR A 86 10.99 2.27 18.75
CA THR A 86 11.52 2.95 17.56
C THR A 86 12.86 3.62 17.81
N ASN A 87 13.08 4.21 18.98
CA ASN A 87 14.35 4.87 19.34
C ASN A 87 15.49 3.87 19.50
N ILE A 88 15.21 2.72 20.12
CA ILE A 88 16.17 1.62 20.28
C ILE A 88 16.55 1.08 18.91
N MET A 89 15.55 0.81 18.05
CA MET A 89 15.78 0.37 16.69
C MET A 89 16.62 1.36 15.88
N ARG A 90 16.34 2.66 16.02
CA ARG A 90 17.13 3.73 15.39
C ARG A 90 18.60 3.67 15.76
N LYS A 91 18.90 3.59 17.05
CA LYS A 91 20.28 3.50 17.57
C LYS A 91 20.97 2.23 17.10
N TRP A 92 20.28 1.09 17.16
CA TRP A 92 20.83 -0.18 16.73
C TRP A 92 21.17 -0.19 15.25
N LEU A 93 20.22 0.19 14.37
CA LEU A 93 20.41 0.20 12.92
C LEU A 93 21.53 1.17 12.49
N GLY A 94 21.65 2.31 13.15
CA GLY A 94 22.72 3.28 12.89
C GLY A 94 24.12 2.76 13.22
N ASN A 95 24.23 1.82 14.17
CA ASN A 95 25.50 1.29 14.67
C ASN A 95 25.91 -0.04 14.07
N ILE A 96 25.20 -0.56 13.04
CA ILE A 96 25.53 -1.85 12.42
C ILE A 96 26.83 -1.77 11.61
N ASN A 97 26.98 -0.75 10.77
CA ASN A 97 28.15 -0.59 9.90
C ASN A 97 28.37 0.89 9.57
N PRO A 98 29.62 1.40 9.59
CA PRO A 98 29.93 2.79 9.30
C PRO A 98 29.89 3.12 7.79
N ASN A 99 29.83 2.13 6.90
CA ASN A 99 29.79 2.35 5.46
C ASN A 99 28.47 3.04 5.04
N PRO A 100 28.49 4.23 4.39
CA PRO A 100 27.30 4.96 4.02
C PRO A 100 26.33 4.15 3.14
N VAL A 101 26.83 3.34 2.20
CA VAL A 101 25.99 2.48 1.35
C VAL A 101 25.31 1.40 2.17
N ALA A 102 26.01 0.81 3.16
CA ALA A 102 25.41 -0.16 4.06
C ALA A 102 24.25 0.47 4.86
N GLN A 103 24.45 1.66 5.44
CA GLN A 103 23.43 2.37 6.20
C GLN A 103 22.20 2.69 5.32
N LEU A 104 22.41 3.18 4.09
CA LEU A 104 21.33 3.49 3.15
C LEU A 104 20.55 2.24 2.76
N MET A 105 21.22 1.11 2.50
CA MET A 105 20.56 -0.15 2.11
C MET A 105 19.87 -0.84 3.30
N ILE A 106 20.46 -0.84 4.48
CA ILE A 106 19.84 -1.46 5.65
C ILE A 106 18.60 -0.66 6.08
N ILE A 107 18.72 0.68 6.19
CA ILE A 107 17.68 1.54 6.76
C ILE A 107 16.69 1.99 5.68
N GLY A 108 17.19 2.51 4.56
CA GLY A 108 16.38 3.08 3.48
C GLY A 108 15.73 2.03 2.59
N TRP A 109 16.31 0.83 2.48
CA TRP A 109 15.77 -0.26 1.69
C TRP A 109 15.16 -1.36 2.56
N ALA A 110 15.96 -2.22 3.20
CA ALA A 110 15.47 -3.45 3.83
C ALA A 110 14.54 -3.20 5.03
N PHE A 111 14.91 -2.28 5.93
CA PHE A 111 14.07 -1.90 7.07
C PHE A 111 12.80 -1.18 6.61
N ALA A 112 12.91 -0.22 5.68
CA ALA A 112 11.75 0.47 5.11
C ALA A 112 10.81 -0.50 4.38
N PHE A 113 11.35 -1.49 3.66
CA PHE A 113 10.60 -2.56 2.99
C PHE A 113 9.74 -3.36 3.98
N MET A 114 10.33 -3.78 5.12
CA MET A 114 9.62 -4.49 6.17
C MET A 114 8.51 -3.62 6.81
N ILE A 115 8.80 -2.35 7.08
CA ILE A 115 7.82 -1.42 7.66
C ILE A 115 6.67 -1.16 6.70
N GLU A 116 6.92 -1.05 5.39
CA GLU A 116 5.85 -0.92 4.39
C GLU A 116 4.93 -2.14 4.40
N GLY A 117 5.50 -3.35 4.43
CA GLY A 117 4.73 -4.59 4.54
C GLY A 117 3.84 -4.65 5.78
N ALA A 118 4.32 -4.14 6.91
CA ALA A 118 3.58 -4.13 8.16
C ALA A 118 2.51 -3.04 8.22
N SER A 119 2.84 -1.79 7.85
CA SER A 119 1.99 -0.63 8.16
C SER A 119 1.57 0.20 6.95
N GLY A 120 2.36 0.24 5.87
CA GLY A 120 2.05 1.02 4.68
C GLY A 120 1.89 2.53 4.92
N PHE A 121 1.09 3.18 4.08
CA PHE A 121 0.60 4.56 4.24
C PHE A 121 1.67 5.63 4.54
N GLY A 122 2.87 5.52 3.89
CA GLY A 122 3.95 6.50 4.07
C GLY A 122 4.74 6.36 5.37
N THR A 123 4.40 5.41 6.24
CA THR A 123 5.08 5.12 7.51
C THR A 123 6.57 4.82 7.34
N PRO A 124 7.02 4.03 6.34
CA PRO A 124 8.44 3.72 6.17
C PRO A 124 9.28 4.98 6.00
N ALA A 125 8.85 5.90 5.16
CA ALA A 125 9.57 7.15 4.94
C ALA A 125 9.60 8.03 6.22
N ALA A 126 8.49 8.06 6.97
CA ALA A 126 8.42 8.81 8.22
C ALA A 126 9.33 8.26 9.33
N ILE A 127 9.66 6.96 9.31
CA ILE A 127 10.53 6.31 10.31
C ILE A 127 11.98 6.25 9.82
N ALA A 128 12.23 5.75 8.60
CA ALA A 128 13.57 5.52 8.09
C ALA A 128 14.32 6.83 7.76
N ALA A 129 13.61 7.84 7.23
CA ALA A 129 14.26 9.08 6.83
C ALA A 129 14.89 9.87 8.02
N PRO A 130 14.23 10.05 9.17
CA PRO A 130 14.88 10.69 10.33
C PRO A 130 16.10 9.91 10.86
N ILE A 131 16.11 8.58 10.76
CA ILE A 131 17.27 7.77 11.14
C ILE A 131 18.47 8.15 10.27
N LEU A 132 18.27 8.16 8.94
CA LEU A 132 19.33 8.50 7.99
C LEU A 132 19.83 9.95 8.17
N VAL A 133 18.93 10.90 8.40
CA VAL A 133 19.33 12.29 8.70
C VAL A 133 20.11 12.37 10.00
N GLY A 134 19.73 11.61 11.02
CA GLY A 134 20.47 11.51 12.29
C GLY A 134 21.87 10.91 12.13
N LEU A 135 22.15 10.16 11.07
CA LEU A 135 23.47 9.64 10.70
C LEU A 135 24.30 10.64 9.86
N GLY A 136 23.78 11.85 9.62
CA GLY A 136 24.49 12.91 8.92
C GLY A 136 24.18 13.01 7.42
N PHE A 137 23.25 12.24 6.89
CA PHE A 137 22.83 12.38 5.49
C PHE A 137 21.97 13.63 5.27
N HIS A 138 22.12 14.26 4.11
CA HIS A 138 21.42 15.51 3.79
C HIS A 138 19.89 15.30 3.70
N PRO A 139 19.06 16.05 4.48
CA PRO A 139 17.62 15.79 4.62
C PRO A 139 16.85 15.72 3.29
N LEU A 140 17.06 16.69 2.37
CA LEU A 140 16.36 16.73 1.09
C LEU A 140 16.66 15.49 0.23
N LYS A 141 17.92 15.06 0.21
CA LYS A 141 18.35 13.88 -0.56
C LYS A 141 17.81 12.60 0.08
N VAL A 142 17.75 12.54 1.41
CA VAL A 142 17.13 11.42 2.16
C VAL A 142 15.64 11.32 1.86
N ALA A 143 14.91 12.44 1.80
CA ALA A 143 13.51 12.44 1.42
C ALA A 143 13.29 11.80 0.05
N MET A 144 14.09 12.18 -0.95
CA MET A 144 14.03 11.59 -2.29
C MET A 144 14.32 10.09 -2.28
N LEU A 145 15.41 9.67 -1.62
CA LEU A 145 15.79 8.26 -1.52
C LEU A 145 14.67 7.44 -0.85
N ALA A 146 14.13 7.90 0.27
CA ALA A 146 13.10 7.18 1.01
C ALA A 146 11.83 6.97 0.17
N LEU A 147 11.42 8.00 -0.60
CA LEU A 147 10.26 7.90 -1.49
C LEU A 147 10.49 6.92 -2.64
N ILE A 148 11.69 6.94 -3.25
CA ILE A 148 12.02 6.05 -4.38
C ILE A 148 12.15 4.60 -3.90
N MET A 149 12.90 4.34 -2.83
CA MET A 149 13.11 2.99 -2.32
C MET A 149 11.84 2.34 -1.78
N ASN A 150 10.89 3.15 -1.28
CA ASN A 150 9.61 2.64 -0.78
C ASN A 150 8.67 2.14 -1.88
N SER A 151 8.92 2.42 -3.16
CA SER A 151 7.98 2.09 -4.25
C SER A 151 7.81 0.59 -4.49
N VAL A 152 8.85 -0.22 -4.32
CA VAL A 152 8.80 -1.66 -4.60
C VAL A 152 7.86 -2.44 -3.67
N PRO A 153 7.88 -2.27 -2.34
CA PRO A 153 7.02 -3.02 -1.44
C PRO A 153 5.55 -2.55 -1.39
N VAL A 154 5.22 -1.39 -1.98
CA VAL A 154 3.92 -0.71 -1.79
C VAL A 154 2.72 -1.55 -2.24
N SER A 155 2.83 -2.36 -3.30
CA SER A 155 1.72 -3.20 -3.78
C SER A 155 1.23 -4.22 -2.75
N PHE A 156 2.08 -4.61 -1.81
CA PHE A 156 1.74 -5.47 -0.68
C PHE A 156 1.97 -4.77 0.67
N GLY A 157 1.94 -3.45 0.66
CA GLY A 157 1.98 -2.63 1.88
C GLY A 157 0.75 -2.86 2.75
N ALA A 158 0.85 -2.55 4.04
CA ALA A 158 -0.23 -2.74 5.01
C ALA A 158 -0.91 -4.12 4.85
N VAL A 159 -0.10 -5.18 4.90
CA VAL A 159 -0.58 -6.58 4.78
C VAL A 159 -1.37 -6.81 3.49
N GLY A 160 -0.82 -6.37 2.36
CA GLY A 160 -1.37 -6.59 1.03
C GLY A 160 -2.65 -5.83 0.70
N THR A 161 -3.05 -4.87 1.52
CA THR A 161 -4.29 -4.10 1.34
C THR A 161 -4.46 -3.52 -0.08
N PRO A 162 -3.42 -3.01 -0.78
CA PRO A 162 -3.57 -2.55 -2.16
C PRO A 162 -4.03 -3.66 -3.12
N THR A 163 -3.57 -4.88 -2.93
CA THR A 163 -3.90 -6.01 -3.80
C THR A 163 -5.30 -6.54 -3.50
N TRP A 164 -5.55 -7.07 -2.30
CA TRP A 164 -6.80 -7.76 -2.03
C TRP A 164 -8.00 -6.82 -1.82
N PHE A 165 -7.79 -5.65 -1.18
CA PHE A 165 -8.86 -4.68 -1.00
C PHE A 165 -8.94 -3.69 -2.16
N GLY A 166 -7.80 -3.26 -2.71
CA GLY A 166 -7.77 -2.33 -3.84
C GLY A 166 -8.52 -2.85 -5.07
N PHE A 167 -8.53 -4.16 -5.29
CA PHE A 167 -9.32 -4.82 -6.34
C PHE A 167 -10.62 -5.48 -5.83
N GLY A 168 -10.96 -5.30 -4.55
CA GLY A 168 -12.11 -5.96 -3.92
C GLY A 168 -13.46 -5.67 -4.59
N ALA A 169 -13.65 -4.46 -5.13
CA ALA A 169 -14.86 -4.07 -5.85
C ALA A 169 -15.07 -4.86 -7.17
N LEU A 170 -14.02 -5.45 -7.73
CA LEU A 170 -14.05 -6.20 -8.98
C LEU A 170 -14.60 -7.63 -8.80
N LYS A 171 -14.75 -8.10 -7.57
CA LYS A 171 -15.25 -9.44 -7.22
C LYS A 171 -14.52 -10.58 -7.94
N LEU A 172 -13.20 -10.45 -8.08
CA LEU A 172 -12.33 -11.44 -8.71
C LEU A 172 -12.22 -12.71 -7.85
N SER A 173 -11.93 -13.85 -8.48
CA SER A 173 -11.64 -15.08 -7.76
C SER A 173 -10.34 -14.96 -6.97
N GLU A 174 -10.18 -15.75 -5.90
CA GLU A 174 -8.95 -15.78 -5.09
C GLU A 174 -7.72 -16.13 -5.93
N ASN A 175 -7.87 -17.08 -6.88
CA ASN A 175 -6.80 -17.45 -7.81
C ASN A 175 -6.40 -16.30 -8.73
N MET A 176 -7.34 -15.52 -9.23
CA MET A 176 -7.06 -14.35 -10.07
C MET A 176 -6.31 -13.28 -9.27
N ILE A 177 -6.70 -13.02 -8.02
CA ILE A 177 -6.00 -12.05 -7.15
C ILE A 177 -4.57 -12.54 -6.85
N LEU A 178 -4.39 -13.84 -6.64
CA LEU A 178 -3.07 -14.44 -6.44
C LEU A 178 -2.19 -14.29 -7.68
N GLU A 179 -2.74 -14.54 -8.86
CA GLU A 179 -2.04 -14.38 -10.14
C GLU A 179 -1.63 -12.91 -10.36
N ILE A 180 -2.55 -11.96 -10.14
CA ILE A 180 -2.26 -10.51 -10.15
C ILE A 180 -1.10 -10.19 -9.19
N GLY A 181 -1.15 -10.71 -7.97
CA GLY A 181 -0.09 -10.53 -6.98
C GLY A 181 1.25 -11.10 -7.45
N SER A 182 1.24 -12.31 -7.99
CA SER A 182 2.43 -12.99 -8.52
C SER A 182 3.11 -12.17 -9.64
N ILE A 183 2.34 -11.75 -10.65
CA ILE A 183 2.85 -10.92 -11.76
C ILE A 183 3.33 -9.55 -11.24
N THR A 184 2.59 -8.94 -10.32
CA THR A 184 2.99 -7.68 -9.66
C THR A 184 4.35 -7.82 -8.99
N ALA A 185 4.54 -8.89 -8.19
CA ALA A 185 5.80 -9.15 -7.50
C ALA A 185 6.95 -9.43 -8.47
N PHE A 186 6.69 -10.13 -9.58
CA PHE A 186 7.68 -10.36 -10.62
C PHE A 186 8.18 -9.04 -11.23
N ILE A 187 7.28 -8.17 -11.67
CA ILE A 187 7.63 -6.88 -12.26
C ILE A 187 8.38 -6.00 -11.25
N HIS A 188 7.92 -5.95 -10.00
CA HIS A 188 8.61 -5.24 -8.92
C HIS A 188 10.03 -5.78 -8.68
N SER A 189 10.22 -7.10 -8.73
CA SER A 189 11.53 -7.73 -8.54
C SER A 189 12.51 -7.35 -9.66
N VAL A 190 12.05 -7.28 -10.90
CA VAL A 190 12.85 -6.80 -12.04
C VAL A 190 13.20 -5.32 -11.85
N ALA A 191 12.24 -4.48 -11.48
CA ALA A 191 12.48 -3.06 -11.24
C ALA A 191 13.46 -2.82 -10.07
N ALA A 192 13.40 -3.64 -9.04
CA ALA A 192 14.28 -3.55 -7.86
C ALA A 192 15.76 -3.79 -8.17
N LEU A 193 16.11 -4.36 -9.30
CA LEU A 193 17.51 -4.46 -9.74
C LEU A 193 18.10 -3.11 -10.17
N ILE A 194 17.27 -2.13 -10.50
CA ILE A 194 17.68 -0.83 -11.05
C ILE A 194 17.30 0.33 -10.12
N ILE A 195 16.09 0.34 -9.60
CA ILE A 195 15.54 1.50 -8.87
C ILE A 195 16.36 1.88 -7.62
N PRO A 196 16.83 0.92 -6.78
CA PRO A 196 17.68 1.27 -5.63
C PRO A 196 19.01 1.91 -6.04
N LEU A 197 19.59 1.55 -7.19
CA LEU A 197 20.82 2.18 -7.69
C LEU A 197 20.58 3.66 -8.03
N LEU A 198 19.43 3.97 -8.66
CA LEU A 198 19.04 5.34 -8.97
C LEU A 198 18.80 6.15 -7.69
N ALA A 199 18.18 5.54 -6.68
CA ALA A 199 17.97 6.17 -5.38
C ALA A 199 19.29 6.45 -4.66
N LEU A 200 20.21 5.48 -4.61
CA LEU A 200 21.54 5.63 -4.00
C LEU A 200 22.34 6.75 -4.66
N ARG A 201 22.25 6.89 -6.00
CA ARG A 201 22.98 7.92 -6.75
C ARG A 201 22.67 9.35 -6.30
N ILE A 202 21.55 9.58 -5.65
CA ILE A 202 21.18 10.89 -5.10
C ILE A 202 22.07 11.28 -3.90
N LEU A 203 22.53 10.30 -3.12
CA LEU A 203 23.28 10.51 -1.87
C LEU A 203 24.76 10.18 -1.99
N VAL A 204 25.11 9.17 -2.80
CA VAL A 204 26.49 8.68 -2.96
C VAL A 204 26.94 8.72 -4.41
N SER A 205 28.26 8.64 -4.64
CA SER A 205 28.85 8.65 -5.98
C SER A 205 28.68 7.31 -6.70
N TRP A 206 28.83 7.29 -8.02
CA TRP A 206 28.88 6.04 -8.79
C TRP A 206 30.04 5.13 -8.38
N ASP A 207 31.17 5.72 -7.96
CA ASP A 207 32.34 5.00 -7.47
C ASP A 207 32.00 4.24 -6.16
N ASP A 208 31.30 4.90 -5.23
CA ASP A 208 30.83 4.26 -3.99
C ASP A 208 29.85 3.13 -4.30
N ILE A 209 28.92 3.33 -5.24
CA ILE A 209 27.98 2.29 -5.67
C ILE A 209 28.75 1.08 -6.23
N ARG A 210 29.69 1.31 -7.13
CA ARG A 210 30.49 0.23 -7.75
C ARG A 210 31.29 -0.55 -6.72
N LYS A 211 31.95 0.13 -5.78
CA LYS A 211 32.76 -0.50 -4.73
C LYS A 211 31.92 -1.36 -3.77
N ASN A 212 30.64 -1.06 -3.63
CA ASN A 212 29.72 -1.74 -2.71
C ASN A 212 28.63 -2.56 -3.45
N ILE A 213 28.79 -2.78 -4.77
CA ILE A 213 27.74 -3.36 -5.63
C ILE A 213 27.30 -4.75 -5.16
N VAL A 214 28.23 -5.57 -4.66
CA VAL A 214 27.94 -6.91 -4.15
C VAL A 214 27.02 -6.83 -2.94
N PHE A 215 27.30 -5.93 -1.99
CA PHE A 215 26.44 -5.73 -0.82
C PHE A 215 25.05 -5.20 -1.22
N ILE A 216 24.99 -4.26 -2.16
CA ILE A 216 23.74 -3.71 -2.67
C ILE A 216 22.85 -4.84 -3.17
N TYR A 217 23.38 -5.72 -4.04
CA TYR A 217 22.59 -6.83 -4.58
C TYR A 217 22.30 -7.94 -3.56
N ILE A 218 23.17 -8.19 -2.57
CA ILE A 218 22.82 -9.06 -1.44
C ILE A 218 21.60 -8.51 -0.70
N SER A 219 21.54 -7.22 -0.43
CA SER A 219 20.41 -6.57 0.25
C SER A 219 19.16 -6.55 -0.63
N VAL A 220 19.29 -6.22 -1.91
CA VAL A 220 18.16 -6.21 -2.86
C VAL A 220 17.58 -7.62 -3.00
N LEU A 221 18.39 -8.61 -3.36
CA LEU A 221 17.94 -9.98 -3.56
C LEU A 221 17.45 -10.63 -2.25
N GLY A 222 18.07 -10.27 -1.12
CA GLY A 222 17.62 -10.69 0.20
C GLY A 222 16.18 -10.26 0.51
N CYS A 223 15.71 -9.13 -0.03
CA CYS A 223 14.32 -8.70 0.06
C CYS A 223 13.45 -9.31 -1.05
N VAL A 224 13.84 -9.13 -2.33
CA VAL A 224 12.93 -9.39 -3.44
C VAL A 224 12.77 -10.87 -3.79
N VAL A 225 13.74 -11.73 -3.49
CA VAL A 225 13.59 -13.17 -3.74
C VAL A 225 12.51 -13.77 -2.82
N PRO A 226 12.57 -13.63 -1.48
CA PRO A 226 11.48 -14.13 -0.63
C PRO A 226 10.16 -13.37 -0.89
N TYR A 227 10.18 -12.08 -1.22
CA TYR A 227 9.00 -11.33 -1.64
C TYR A 227 8.31 -11.97 -2.84
N PHE A 228 9.05 -12.30 -3.90
CA PHE A 228 8.52 -12.97 -5.09
C PHE A 228 8.00 -14.38 -4.76
N LEU A 229 8.76 -15.17 -4.00
CA LEU A 229 8.36 -16.54 -3.63
C LEU A 229 7.07 -16.57 -2.79
N ILE A 230 6.94 -15.66 -1.83
CA ILE A 230 5.71 -15.53 -1.04
C ILE A 230 4.53 -15.10 -1.90
N ALA A 231 4.73 -14.21 -2.87
CA ALA A 231 3.67 -13.77 -3.77
C ALA A 231 3.08 -14.88 -4.64
N GLN A 232 3.78 -16.02 -4.82
CA GLN A 232 3.24 -17.19 -5.53
C GLN A 232 2.14 -17.92 -4.74
N VAL A 233 2.11 -17.77 -3.42
CA VAL A 233 1.21 -18.51 -2.52
C VAL A 233 0.35 -17.61 -1.63
N ASN A 234 0.68 -16.31 -1.55
CA ASN A 234 -0.01 -15.37 -0.68
C ASN A 234 0.20 -13.93 -1.16
N TYR A 235 -0.85 -13.15 -1.22
CA TYR A 235 -0.83 -11.74 -1.63
C TYR A 235 -0.90 -10.75 -0.45
N GLU A 236 -0.91 -11.23 0.80
CA GLU A 236 -0.94 -10.36 1.99
C GLU A 236 0.48 -10.04 2.51
N PHE A 237 1.40 -11.00 2.48
CA PHE A 237 2.68 -10.94 3.19
C PHE A 237 3.96 -10.76 2.37
N PRO A 238 3.96 -10.64 1.05
CA PRO A 238 5.21 -10.57 0.30
C PRO A 238 6.16 -9.49 0.83
N SER A 239 5.66 -8.26 1.05
CA SER A 239 6.48 -7.15 1.53
C SER A 239 6.95 -7.32 2.97
N LEU A 240 6.11 -7.83 3.84
CA LEU A 240 6.46 -8.03 5.25
C LEU A 240 7.55 -9.09 5.42
N VAL A 241 7.34 -10.26 4.82
CA VAL A 241 8.27 -11.39 4.94
C VAL A 241 9.55 -11.12 4.14
N GLY A 242 9.42 -10.61 2.91
CA GLY A 242 10.57 -10.23 2.08
C GLY A 242 11.44 -9.17 2.76
N GLY A 243 10.82 -8.15 3.34
CA GLY A 243 11.54 -7.12 4.10
C GLY A 243 12.20 -7.64 5.36
N ALA A 244 11.53 -8.51 6.14
CA ALA A 244 12.10 -9.08 7.37
C ALA A 244 13.31 -9.99 7.09
N ILE A 245 13.21 -10.88 6.10
CA ILE A 245 14.31 -11.74 5.66
C ILE A 245 15.45 -10.89 5.09
N GLY A 246 15.11 -9.91 4.22
CA GLY A 246 16.09 -9.02 3.62
C GLY A 246 16.83 -8.16 4.64
N LEU A 247 16.13 -7.67 5.67
CA LEU A 247 16.75 -6.93 6.77
C LEU A 247 17.75 -7.83 7.52
N PHE A 248 17.35 -9.06 7.86
CA PHE A 248 18.24 -10.01 8.52
C PHE A 248 19.49 -10.30 7.68
N ILE A 249 19.32 -10.59 6.39
CA ILE A 249 20.44 -10.86 5.46
C ILE A 249 21.35 -9.62 5.33
N SER A 250 20.77 -8.41 5.19
CA SER A 250 21.52 -7.17 5.05
C SER A 250 22.35 -6.86 6.30
N VAL A 251 21.76 -7.01 7.48
CA VAL A 251 22.45 -6.83 8.77
C VAL A 251 23.57 -7.86 8.94
N TRP A 252 23.29 -9.14 8.64
CA TRP A 252 24.28 -10.21 8.72
C TRP A 252 25.47 -9.98 7.78
N ALA A 253 25.21 -9.59 6.53
CA ALA A 253 26.26 -9.30 5.55
C ALA A 253 27.07 -8.07 5.93
N ALA A 254 26.41 -7.00 6.44
CA ALA A 254 27.07 -5.78 6.88
C ALA A 254 27.98 -5.99 8.09
N ASN A 255 27.54 -6.77 9.09
CA ASN A 255 28.37 -7.13 10.26
C ASN A 255 29.62 -7.92 9.88
N ARG A 256 29.61 -8.63 8.74
CA ARG A 256 30.76 -9.37 8.20
C ARG A 256 31.51 -8.61 7.12
N ASN A 257 31.12 -7.38 6.84
CA ASN A 257 31.68 -6.54 5.73
C ASN A 257 31.65 -7.23 4.36
N ILE A 258 30.65 -8.10 4.10
CA ILE A 258 30.57 -8.84 2.82
C ILE A 258 30.18 -7.86 1.72
N GLY A 259 31.07 -7.72 0.71
CA GLY A 259 30.84 -6.86 -0.45
C GLY A 259 30.85 -5.36 -0.14
N LEU A 260 31.38 -4.94 1.01
CA LEU A 260 31.52 -3.57 1.43
C LEU A 260 32.98 -3.07 1.30
N ALA A 261 33.13 -1.87 0.80
CA ALA A 261 34.41 -1.16 0.83
C ALA A 261 34.78 -0.79 2.29
N LYS A 262 36.06 -0.94 2.63
CA LYS A 262 36.55 -0.55 3.97
C LYS A 262 36.39 0.95 4.18
N VAL A 263 35.86 1.33 5.34
CA VAL A 263 35.70 2.72 5.81
C VAL A 263 36.39 2.86 7.16
N THR A 264 37.12 3.95 7.34
CA THR A 264 37.91 4.23 8.58
C THR A 264 37.11 4.97 9.65
N ASN A 265 35.82 5.28 9.43
CA ASN A 265 34.99 5.96 10.42
C ASN A 265 34.69 5.05 11.61
N ASN A 266 34.88 5.56 12.81
CA ASN A 266 34.48 4.87 14.03
C ASN A 266 32.96 4.98 14.23
N LEU A 267 32.33 3.88 14.59
CA LEU A 267 30.95 3.86 15.07
C LEU A 267 30.86 4.58 16.42
N ASP A 268 29.75 5.26 16.67
CA ASP A 268 29.49 5.88 17.98
C ASP A 268 29.51 4.81 19.08
N ASN A 269 30.23 5.10 20.21
CA ASN A 269 30.38 4.17 21.33
C ASN A 269 29.09 3.88 22.12
N ASN A 270 27.94 4.36 21.68
CA ASN A 270 26.63 4.11 22.31
C ASN A 270 25.99 2.80 21.78
N ALA A 271 26.66 1.69 21.98
CA ALA A 271 26.11 0.37 21.61
C ALA A 271 24.86 0.06 22.45
N VAL A 272 23.74 -0.18 21.75
CA VAL A 272 22.51 -0.69 22.36
C VAL A 272 22.74 -2.15 22.75
N SER A 273 22.31 -2.55 23.95
CA SER A 273 22.44 -3.95 24.38
C SER A 273 21.54 -4.87 23.55
N THR A 274 22.00 -6.12 23.33
CA THR A 274 21.22 -7.14 22.61
C THR A 274 19.84 -7.35 23.24
N GLY A 275 19.73 -7.28 24.57
CA GLY A 275 18.47 -7.41 25.30
C GLY A 275 17.48 -6.29 24.97
N GLU A 276 17.95 -5.04 24.85
CA GLU A 276 17.11 -3.90 24.46
C GLU A 276 16.62 -4.04 23.01
N VAL A 277 17.49 -4.52 22.11
CA VAL A 277 17.11 -4.76 20.70
C VAL A 277 16.04 -5.87 20.60
N ILE A 278 16.22 -6.99 21.31
CA ILE A 278 15.23 -8.08 21.34
C ILE A 278 13.90 -7.56 21.90
N LYS A 279 13.97 -6.77 23.00
CA LYS A 279 12.76 -6.16 23.58
C LYS A 279 12.07 -5.23 22.60
N ALA A 280 12.81 -4.39 21.86
CA ALA A 280 12.26 -3.46 20.88
C ALA A 280 11.65 -4.18 19.65
N LEU A 281 12.23 -5.33 19.25
CA LEU A 281 11.72 -6.17 18.16
C LEU A 281 10.54 -7.07 18.57
N PHE A 282 10.32 -7.29 19.87
CA PHE A 282 9.28 -8.20 20.38
C PHE A 282 7.89 -7.91 19.80
N PRO A 283 7.36 -6.65 19.78
CA PRO A 283 6.05 -6.36 19.21
C PRO A 283 5.98 -6.70 17.71
N THR A 284 7.04 -6.40 16.96
CA THR A 284 7.11 -6.72 15.52
C THR A 284 7.13 -8.24 15.29
N GLY A 285 7.91 -8.97 16.08
CA GLY A 285 7.95 -10.43 16.02
C GLY A 285 6.60 -11.06 16.37
N LEU A 286 5.92 -10.54 17.40
CA LEU A 286 4.60 -10.98 17.81
C LEU A 286 3.54 -10.68 16.72
N LEU A 287 3.59 -9.51 16.12
CA LEU A 287 2.74 -9.14 14.99
C LEU A 287 2.90 -10.13 13.83
N ILE A 288 4.14 -10.40 13.42
CA ILE A 288 4.43 -11.36 12.34
C ILE A 288 3.93 -12.77 12.72
N ALA A 289 4.14 -13.21 13.96
CA ALA A 289 3.67 -14.49 14.44
C ALA A 289 2.13 -14.60 14.36
N PHE A 290 1.38 -13.59 14.82
CA PHE A 290 -0.08 -13.59 14.69
C PHE A 290 -0.55 -13.57 13.23
N LEU A 291 0.10 -12.79 12.37
CA LEU A 291 -0.22 -12.78 10.95
C LEU A 291 -0.02 -14.16 10.31
N ILE A 292 1.10 -14.82 10.57
CA ILE A 292 1.38 -16.16 10.06
C ILE A 292 0.36 -17.17 10.60
N VAL A 293 0.20 -17.25 11.91
CA VAL A 293 -0.69 -18.23 12.58
C VAL A 293 -2.13 -18.10 12.12
N THR A 294 -2.62 -16.88 11.91
CA THR A 294 -4.01 -16.64 11.49
C THR A 294 -4.26 -16.92 10.00
N ARG A 295 -3.20 -17.13 9.19
CA ARG A 295 -3.32 -17.31 7.72
C ARG A 295 -2.92 -18.68 7.21
N ILE A 296 -2.18 -19.48 7.98
CA ILE A 296 -1.78 -20.81 7.59
C ILE A 296 -3.01 -21.72 7.46
N HIS A 297 -3.19 -22.35 6.29
CA HIS A 297 -4.31 -23.25 6.00
C HIS A 297 -4.34 -24.52 6.88
N GLN A 298 -3.17 -24.96 7.32
CA GLN A 298 -3.01 -26.15 8.17
C GLN A 298 -3.51 -25.92 9.61
N LEU A 299 -3.70 -24.66 10.01
CA LEU A 299 -4.22 -24.31 11.33
C LEU A 299 -5.73 -23.96 11.24
N PRO A 300 -6.51 -24.27 12.27
CA PRO A 300 -7.96 -24.07 12.24
C PRO A 300 -8.38 -22.59 12.22
N PHE A 301 -7.48 -21.68 12.55
CA PHE A 301 -7.80 -20.26 12.76
C PHE A 301 -8.35 -19.59 11.51
N LYS A 302 -7.77 -19.84 10.31
CA LYS A 302 -8.28 -19.27 9.06
C LYS A 302 -9.72 -19.71 8.80
N ALA A 303 -10.03 -20.99 8.99
CA ALA A 303 -11.37 -21.53 8.81
C ALA A 303 -12.35 -20.96 9.82
N MET A 304 -11.97 -20.90 11.10
CA MET A 304 -12.82 -20.33 12.16
C MET A 304 -13.17 -18.85 11.92
N MET A 305 -12.20 -18.03 11.48
CA MET A 305 -12.42 -16.61 11.21
C MET A 305 -13.23 -16.35 9.94
N ASN A 306 -13.33 -17.32 9.04
CA ASN A 306 -14.14 -17.25 7.82
C ASN A 306 -15.42 -18.10 7.90
N ASP A 307 -15.76 -18.64 9.07
CA ASP A 307 -16.98 -19.43 9.23
C ASP A 307 -18.22 -18.56 8.95
N ALA A 308 -18.85 -18.82 7.80
CA ALA A 308 -20.02 -18.10 7.32
C ALA A 308 -21.34 -18.65 7.88
N THR A 309 -21.31 -19.67 8.76
CA THR A 309 -22.51 -20.21 9.40
C THR A 309 -23.22 -19.11 10.19
N ILE A 310 -24.47 -18.82 9.84
CA ILE A 310 -25.24 -17.75 10.46
C ILE A 310 -25.51 -18.10 11.92
N TRP A 311 -25.15 -17.20 12.82
CA TRP A 311 -25.41 -17.29 14.26
C TRP A 311 -26.59 -16.41 14.67
N PHE A 312 -26.71 -15.21 14.06
CA PHE A 312 -27.79 -14.28 14.33
C PHE A 312 -28.29 -13.68 13.00
N SER A 313 -29.61 -13.55 12.85
CA SER A 313 -30.23 -12.95 11.68
C SER A 313 -31.46 -12.15 12.09
N THR A 314 -31.60 -10.93 11.58
CA THR A 314 -32.78 -10.09 11.81
C THR A 314 -33.00 -9.15 10.62
N THR A 315 -34.28 -8.87 10.36
CA THR A 315 -34.66 -7.90 9.33
C THR A 315 -34.70 -6.49 9.93
N LEU A 316 -33.94 -5.56 9.34
CA LEU A 316 -33.90 -4.15 9.74
C LEU A 316 -34.90 -3.31 8.92
N GLY A 317 -36.13 -3.75 8.80
CA GLY A 317 -37.17 -3.10 7.99
C GLY A 317 -36.73 -2.94 6.53
N SER A 318 -36.90 -1.76 5.96
CA SER A 318 -36.50 -1.46 4.59
C SER A 318 -34.98 -1.45 4.37
N LEU A 319 -34.17 -1.37 5.44
CA LEU A 319 -32.69 -1.37 5.29
C LEU A 319 -32.15 -2.71 4.79
N GLY A 320 -32.85 -3.82 5.06
CA GLY A 320 -32.47 -5.15 4.57
C GLY A 320 -32.28 -6.19 5.66
N LEU A 321 -31.71 -7.34 5.30
CA LEU A 321 -31.44 -8.45 6.19
C LEU A 321 -30.05 -8.34 6.80
N PHE A 322 -29.98 -8.15 8.11
CA PHE A 322 -28.71 -8.11 8.86
C PHE A 322 -28.40 -9.50 9.43
N GLU A 323 -27.19 -9.97 9.18
CA GLU A 323 -26.70 -11.27 9.64
C GLU A 323 -25.33 -11.15 10.30
N ILE A 324 -25.12 -11.98 11.33
CA ILE A 324 -23.81 -12.19 11.96
C ILE A 324 -23.50 -13.69 11.89
N SER A 325 -22.34 -14.03 11.35
CA SER A 325 -21.86 -15.41 11.31
C SER A 325 -21.03 -15.78 12.54
N LYS A 326 -20.72 -17.09 12.71
CA LYS A 326 -19.80 -17.58 13.75
C LYS A 326 -18.39 -17.00 13.63
N GLY A 327 -17.92 -16.71 12.41
CA GLY A 327 -16.66 -16.01 12.16
C GLY A 327 -16.71 -14.49 12.40
N LEU A 328 -17.77 -13.96 13.03
CA LEU A 328 -18.04 -12.53 13.21
C LEU A 328 -17.96 -11.76 11.87
N ILE A 329 -18.63 -12.32 10.86
CA ILE A 329 -18.88 -11.65 9.60
C ILE A 329 -20.21 -10.92 9.74
N PHE A 330 -20.17 -9.60 9.72
CA PHE A 330 -21.35 -8.74 9.73
C PHE A 330 -21.77 -8.51 8.28
N SER A 331 -22.98 -8.92 7.91
CA SER A 331 -23.49 -8.80 6.55
C SER A 331 -24.82 -8.05 6.54
N LEU A 332 -24.99 -7.18 5.56
CA LEU A 332 -26.27 -6.55 5.25
C LEU A 332 -26.64 -6.93 3.81
N LYS A 333 -27.72 -7.68 3.67
CA LYS A 333 -28.21 -8.21 2.39
C LYS A 333 -29.47 -7.49 1.94
N ASN A 334 -29.65 -7.41 0.62
CA ASN A 334 -30.84 -6.82 -0.01
C ASN A 334 -31.10 -5.39 0.48
N ILE A 335 -30.06 -4.54 0.50
CA ILE A 335 -30.13 -3.17 1.00
C ILE A 335 -31.22 -2.40 0.25
N PHE A 336 -32.20 -1.87 0.99
CA PHE A 336 -33.40 -1.20 0.46
C PHE A 336 -34.21 -2.03 -0.54
N GLY A 337 -34.20 -3.37 -0.42
CA GLY A 337 -34.85 -4.26 -1.38
C GLY A 337 -34.11 -4.43 -2.70
N SER A 338 -32.93 -3.86 -2.86
CA SER A 338 -32.08 -4.01 -4.04
C SER A 338 -31.24 -5.30 -3.99
N ASN A 339 -30.56 -5.63 -5.10
CA ASN A 339 -29.60 -6.73 -5.15
C ASN A 339 -28.23 -6.40 -4.54
N VAL A 340 -28.08 -5.21 -3.94
CA VAL A 340 -26.85 -4.77 -3.32
C VAL A 340 -26.73 -5.38 -1.91
N SER A 341 -25.56 -5.96 -1.64
CA SER A 341 -25.22 -6.53 -0.33
C SER A 341 -23.78 -6.18 0.01
N SER A 342 -23.47 -6.06 1.29
CA SER A 342 -22.12 -5.77 1.77
C SER A 342 -21.82 -6.52 3.05
N SER A 343 -20.53 -6.81 3.30
CA SER A 343 -20.12 -7.50 4.51
C SER A 343 -18.79 -6.99 5.05
N TYR A 344 -18.58 -7.18 6.37
CA TYR A 344 -17.35 -6.87 7.07
C TYR A 344 -16.90 -8.05 7.92
N LYS A 345 -15.68 -8.56 7.71
CA LYS A 345 -15.10 -9.72 8.40
C LYS A 345 -14.23 -9.27 9.56
N LEU A 346 -14.81 -9.03 10.74
CA LEU A 346 -14.09 -8.44 11.89
C LEU A 346 -12.85 -9.23 12.31
N LEU A 347 -12.93 -10.55 12.41
CA LEU A 347 -11.82 -11.39 12.88
C LEU A 347 -10.78 -11.65 11.78
N TYR A 348 -11.23 -11.81 10.54
CA TYR A 348 -10.33 -12.16 9.44
C TYR A 348 -9.52 -10.95 8.96
N VAL A 349 -10.07 -9.74 9.00
CA VAL A 349 -9.31 -8.53 8.61
C VAL A 349 -8.06 -8.42 9.49
N PRO A 350 -6.84 -8.22 8.91
CA PRO A 350 -5.59 -8.17 9.66
C PRO A 350 -5.45 -6.89 10.50
N ALA A 351 -6.43 -6.64 11.35
CA ALA A 351 -6.49 -5.46 12.20
C ALA A 351 -6.59 -5.83 13.67
N LEU A 352 -7.71 -6.44 14.07
CA LEU A 352 -8.01 -6.72 15.47
C LEU A 352 -6.97 -7.69 16.08
N ILE A 353 -6.85 -8.89 15.51
CA ILE A 353 -5.97 -9.92 16.06
C ILE A 353 -4.49 -9.53 15.90
N PRO A 354 -3.97 -9.25 14.69
CA PRO A 354 -2.54 -8.98 14.57
C PRO A 354 -2.13 -7.68 15.27
N PHE A 355 -2.77 -6.55 14.97
CA PHE A 355 -2.30 -5.26 15.47
C PHE A 355 -2.78 -4.95 16.89
N VAL A 356 -4.10 -5.01 17.12
CA VAL A 356 -4.66 -4.56 18.40
C VAL A 356 -4.24 -5.49 19.54
N ILE A 357 -4.32 -6.82 19.35
CA ILE A 357 -3.92 -7.78 20.38
C ILE A 357 -2.40 -7.70 20.61
N THR A 358 -1.58 -7.53 19.58
CA THR A 358 -0.13 -7.30 19.75
C THR A 358 0.14 -6.09 20.65
N VAL A 359 -0.53 -4.97 20.39
CA VAL A 359 -0.34 -3.75 21.21
C VAL A 359 -0.82 -3.98 22.63
N LEU A 360 -1.97 -4.61 22.83
CA LEU A 360 -2.50 -4.92 24.17
C LEU A 360 -1.56 -5.82 24.99
N ILE A 361 -0.92 -6.82 24.36
CA ILE A 361 0.10 -7.67 25.01
C ILE A 361 1.38 -6.88 25.28
N ALA A 362 1.78 -6.02 24.36
CA ALA A 362 3.02 -5.25 24.49
C ALA A 362 2.95 -4.12 25.54
N ILE A 363 1.76 -3.53 25.77
CA ILE A 363 1.57 -2.47 26.78
C ILE A 363 2.11 -2.87 28.17
N PRO A 364 1.70 -3.96 28.80
CA PRO A 364 2.22 -4.37 30.11
C PRO A 364 3.70 -4.80 30.02
N PHE A 365 4.13 -5.42 28.93
CA PHE A 365 5.52 -5.82 28.73
C PHE A 365 6.48 -4.62 28.71
N PHE A 366 6.06 -3.49 28.14
CA PHE A 366 6.82 -2.23 28.16
C PHE A 366 6.51 -1.33 29.36
N LYS A 367 5.59 -1.74 30.24
CA LYS A 367 5.16 -0.96 31.43
C LYS A 367 4.68 0.45 31.06
N ILE A 368 3.86 0.54 30.01
CA ILE A 368 3.33 1.82 29.51
C ILE A 368 2.30 2.37 30.52
N SER A 369 2.42 3.65 30.89
CA SER A 369 1.49 4.31 31.80
C SER A 369 0.08 4.45 31.19
N SER A 370 -0.96 4.49 32.04
CA SER A 370 -2.35 4.63 31.57
C SER A 370 -2.60 5.90 30.75
N SER A 371 -1.90 7.00 31.05
CA SER A 371 -1.97 8.25 30.25
C SER A 371 -1.41 8.05 28.84
N ASN A 372 -0.27 7.36 28.71
CA ASN A 372 0.34 7.03 27.44
C ASN A 372 -0.52 6.04 26.65
N VAL A 373 -1.15 5.05 27.30
CA VAL A 373 -2.13 4.15 26.65
C VAL A 373 -3.26 4.96 26.04
N LYS A 374 -3.88 5.87 26.82
CA LYS A 374 -4.91 6.76 26.30
C LYS A 374 -4.43 7.58 25.10
N GLN A 375 -3.21 8.13 25.20
CA GLN A 375 -2.60 8.90 24.10
C GLN A 375 -2.42 8.05 22.84
N ILE A 376 -1.93 6.80 22.95
CA ILE A 376 -1.77 5.87 21.84
C ILE A 376 -3.11 5.68 21.12
N PHE A 377 -4.17 5.34 21.82
CA PHE A 377 -5.48 5.07 21.20
C PHE A 377 -6.13 6.34 20.63
N VAL A 378 -6.15 7.45 21.37
CA VAL A 378 -6.77 8.71 20.93
C VAL A 378 -6.06 9.27 19.70
N SER A 379 -4.71 9.32 19.71
CA SER A 379 -3.95 9.81 18.56
C SER A 379 -4.13 8.92 17.32
N SER A 380 -4.28 7.61 17.51
CA SER A 380 -4.53 6.67 16.41
C SER A 380 -5.90 6.88 15.78
N LEU A 381 -6.94 7.08 16.58
CA LEU A 381 -8.28 7.42 16.09
C LEU A 381 -8.29 8.75 15.33
N GLN A 382 -7.64 9.78 15.88
CA GLN A 382 -7.57 11.09 15.22
C GLN A 382 -6.87 11.02 13.87
N GLN A 383 -5.77 10.26 13.76
CA GLN A 383 -5.05 10.10 12.50
C GLN A 383 -5.82 9.25 11.47
N SER A 384 -6.68 8.35 11.91
CA SER A 384 -7.51 7.52 11.02
C SER A 384 -8.70 8.27 10.42
N LYS A 385 -9.08 9.45 10.93
CA LYS A 385 -10.26 10.21 10.51
C LYS A 385 -10.21 10.60 9.02
N ASN A 386 -9.14 11.21 8.57
CA ASN A 386 -9.02 11.69 7.18
C ASN A 386 -8.96 10.53 6.17
N PRO A 387 -8.16 9.46 6.37
CA PRO A 387 -8.24 8.24 5.57
C PRO A 387 -9.65 7.64 5.49
N PHE A 388 -10.39 7.62 6.60
CA PHE A 388 -11.77 7.11 6.63
C PHE A 388 -12.68 7.88 5.68
N ILE A 389 -12.69 9.21 5.76
CA ILE A 389 -13.52 10.07 4.89
C ILE A 389 -13.11 9.92 3.42
N ALA A 390 -11.81 9.87 3.14
CA ALA A 390 -11.31 9.67 1.77
C ALA A 390 -11.76 8.34 1.18
N LEU A 391 -11.67 7.25 1.96
CA LEU A 391 -12.06 5.91 1.52
C LEU A 391 -13.58 5.77 1.32
N ILE A 392 -14.42 6.39 2.16
CA ILE A 392 -15.87 6.44 1.91
C ILE A 392 -16.14 7.09 0.56
N GLY A 393 -15.56 8.28 0.32
CA GLY A 393 -15.73 8.98 -0.95
C GLY A 393 -15.30 8.15 -2.15
N ALA A 394 -14.13 7.50 -2.06
CA ALA A 394 -13.60 6.64 -3.12
C ALA A 394 -14.53 5.43 -3.39
N LEU A 395 -14.97 4.74 -2.34
CA LEU A 395 -15.84 3.56 -2.50
C LEU A 395 -17.23 3.92 -3.02
N VAL A 396 -17.83 5.02 -2.56
CA VAL A 396 -19.11 5.50 -3.10
C VAL A 396 -18.95 5.83 -4.58
N MET A 397 -17.92 6.58 -4.95
CA MET A 397 -17.63 6.91 -6.34
C MET A 397 -17.50 5.65 -7.21
N VAL A 398 -16.67 4.70 -6.78
CA VAL A 398 -16.39 3.46 -7.55
C VAL A 398 -17.62 2.57 -7.65
N ASN A 399 -18.33 2.34 -6.53
CA ASN A 399 -19.56 1.54 -6.55
C ASN A 399 -20.58 2.11 -7.53
N LEU A 400 -20.78 3.44 -7.52
CA LEU A 400 -21.70 4.07 -8.45
C LEU A 400 -21.21 3.99 -9.89
N MET A 401 -19.92 4.22 -10.17
CA MET A 401 -19.38 4.08 -11.52
C MET A 401 -19.52 2.67 -12.10
N LEU A 402 -19.66 1.64 -11.25
CA LEU A 402 -19.93 0.26 -11.66
C LEU A 402 -21.42 -0.04 -11.92
N VAL A 403 -22.34 0.82 -11.48
CA VAL A 403 -23.79 0.67 -11.73
C VAL A 403 -24.11 0.81 -13.21
N GLY A 404 -25.01 -0.02 -13.72
CA GLY A 404 -25.49 0.04 -15.11
C GLY A 404 -24.96 -1.09 -16.02
N GLY A 405 -24.20 -2.04 -15.49
CA GLY A 405 -23.70 -3.21 -16.24
C GLY A 405 -22.90 -2.78 -17.47
N GLU A 406 -23.31 -3.20 -18.67
CA GLU A 406 -22.64 -2.85 -19.94
C GLU A 406 -22.69 -1.37 -20.31
N HIS A 407 -23.61 -0.61 -19.73
CA HIS A 407 -23.73 0.84 -19.88
C HIS A 407 -23.15 1.62 -18.69
N SER A 408 -22.42 0.96 -17.80
CA SER A 408 -21.78 1.63 -16.68
C SER A 408 -20.68 2.61 -17.13
N MET A 409 -20.44 3.65 -16.32
CA MET A 409 -19.38 4.62 -16.61
C MET A 409 -18.03 3.95 -16.86
N VAL A 410 -17.71 2.91 -16.08
CA VAL A 410 -16.46 2.14 -16.20
C VAL A 410 -16.35 1.45 -17.56
N LYS A 411 -17.41 0.76 -18.00
CA LYS A 411 -17.42 0.06 -19.30
C LYS A 411 -17.32 1.04 -20.47
N ILE A 412 -17.97 2.20 -20.37
CA ILE A 412 -17.88 3.26 -21.39
C ILE A 412 -16.43 3.78 -21.51
N ILE A 413 -15.78 4.07 -20.37
CA ILE A 413 -14.39 4.55 -20.37
C ILE A 413 -13.44 3.46 -20.89
N GLY A 414 -13.60 2.22 -20.40
CA GLY A 414 -12.73 1.11 -20.77
C GLY A 414 -12.79 0.79 -22.29
N ARG A 415 -13.99 0.78 -22.88
CA ARG A 415 -14.16 0.60 -24.33
C ARG A 415 -13.49 1.71 -25.14
N THR A 416 -13.65 2.97 -24.72
CA THR A 416 -13.00 4.09 -25.42
C THR A 416 -11.47 4.00 -25.33
N PHE A 417 -10.93 3.61 -24.16
CA PHE A 417 -9.48 3.40 -24.01
C PHE A 417 -9.01 2.23 -24.88
N ALA A 418 -9.77 1.15 -24.94
CA ALA A 418 -9.47 0.01 -25.79
C ALA A 418 -9.46 0.38 -27.28
N GLU A 419 -10.45 1.17 -27.75
CA GLU A 419 -10.52 1.68 -29.12
C GLU A 419 -9.31 2.54 -29.51
N ILE A 420 -8.83 3.37 -28.57
CA ILE A 420 -7.70 4.29 -28.82
C ILE A 420 -6.35 3.56 -28.78
N SER A 421 -6.14 2.66 -27.84
CA SER A 421 -4.83 2.07 -27.56
C SER A 421 -4.65 0.65 -28.08
N GLY A 422 -5.74 -0.12 -28.24
CA GLY A 422 -5.69 -1.53 -28.60
C GLY A 422 -4.72 -2.33 -27.71
N SER A 423 -3.94 -3.21 -28.33
CA SER A 423 -2.92 -4.02 -27.64
C SER A 423 -1.79 -3.21 -26.98
N ASN A 424 -1.61 -1.94 -27.37
CA ASN A 424 -0.62 -1.06 -26.74
C ASN A 424 -1.00 -0.60 -25.32
N TRP A 425 -2.22 -0.94 -24.84
CA TRP A 425 -2.66 -0.61 -23.50
C TRP A 425 -1.67 -1.08 -22.41
N THR A 426 -1.00 -2.19 -22.62
CA THR A 426 0.03 -2.73 -21.74
C THR A 426 1.12 -1.70 -21.40
N ILE A 427 1.46 -0.79 -22.35
CA ILE A 427 2.47 0.26 -22.14
C ILE A 427 1.93 1.36 -21.21
N PHE A 428 0.64 1.70 -21.33
CA PHE A 428 0.03 2.83 -20.63
C PHE A 428 -0.59 2.45 -19.28
N SER A 429 -0.90 1.18 -19.08
CA SER A 429 -1.63 0.69 -17.92
C SER A 429 -0.96 1.08 -16.59
N SER A 430 0.36 0.90 -16.45
CA SER A 430 1.08 1.27 -15.23
C SER A 430 1.10 2.79 -14.99
N PHE A 431 1.11 3.61 -16.03
CA PHE A 431 1.04 5.07 -15.87
C PHE A 431 -0.33 5.55 -15.39
N LEU A 432 -1.44 4.87 -15.78
CA LEU A 432 -2.75 5.16 -15.21
C LEU A 432 -2.77 4.85 -13.71
N GLY A 433 -2.17 3.74 -13.30
CA GLY A 433 -1.98 3.41 -11.89
C GLY A 433 -1.17 4.48 -11.13
N ALA A 434 -0.08 4.97 -11.74
CA ALA A 434 0.75 6.01 -11.16
C ALA A 434 -0.02 7.33 -10.98
N ILE A 435 -0.84 7.70 -11.94
CA ILE A 435 -1.73 8.87 -11.85
C ILE A 435 -2.62 8.73 -10.61
N GLY A 436 -3.24 7.58 -10.37
CA GLY A 436 -4.13 7.36 -9.22
C GLY A 436 -3.44 7.55 -7.87
N SER A 437 -2.23 7.05 -7.71
CA SER A 437 -1.50 7.19 -6.45
C SER A 437 -0.76 8.53 -6.32
N PHE A 438 -0.37 9.18 -7.42
CA PHE A 438 0.19 10.53 -7.41
C PHE A 438 -0.69 11.51 -6.65
N PHE A 439 -2.00 11.40 -6.83
CA PHE A 439 -2.96 12.28 -6.16
C PHE A 439 -3.35 11.81 -4.77
N SER A 440 -3.61 10.50 -4.63
CA SER A 440 -4.17 9.97 -3.39
C SER A 440 -3.11 9.68 -2.33
N GLY A 441 -1.87 9.42 -2.73
CA GLY A 441 -0.81 8.92 -1.85
C GLY A 441 -0.99 7.46 -1.46
N SER A 442 -1.85 6.72 -2.17
CA SER A 442 -2.22 5.37 -1.79
C SER A 442 -2.42 4.48 -3.01
N ASN A 443 -1.67 3.40 -3.09
CA ASN A 443 -1.88 2.37 -4.11
C ASN A 443 -3.25 1.69 -3.97
N THR A 444 -3.75 1.52 -2.75
CA THR A 444 -5.11 1.02 -2.49
C THR A 444 -6.16 1.90 -3.17
N VAL A 445 -6.07 3.22 -2.97
CA VAL A 445 -7.01 4.18 -3.60
C VAL A 445 -6.85 4.19 -5.12
N SER A 446 -5.62 4.10 -5.63
CA SER A 446 -5.36 4.00 -7.07
C SER A 446 -6.04 2.76 -7.67
N ASN A 447 -5.85 1.60 -7.06
CA ASN A 447 -6.44 0.34 -7.52
C ASN A 447 -7.98 0.35 -7.41
N LEU A 448 -8.54 0.91 -6.35
CA LEU A 448 -9.99 1.14 -6.23
C LEU A 448 -10.51 2.04 -7.36
N THR A 449 -9.84 3.15 -7.62
CA THR A 449 -10.31 4.16 -8.57
C THR A 449 -10.24 3.68 -10.02
N PHE A 450 -9.14 3.02 -10.39
CA PHE A 450 -8.86 2.68 -11.79
C PHE A 450 -8.96 1.19 -12.11
N GLY A 451 -8.97 0.30 -11.10
CA GLY A 451 -8.99 -1.15 -11.32
C GLY A 451 -10.15 -1.61 -12.20
N SER A 452 -11.33 -1.04 -12.03
CA SER A 452 -12.49 -1.37 -12.84
C SER A 452 -12.38 -0.89 -14.29
N VAL A 453 -11.78 0.28 -14.52
CA VAL A 453 -11.48 0.78 -15.88
C VAL A 453 -10.45 -0.13 -16.55
N GLN A 454 -9.38 -0.49 -15.83
CA GLN A 454 -8.34 -1.41 -16.31
C GLN A 454 -8.91 -2.79 -16.67
N LEU A 455 -9.77 -3.34 -15.81
CA LEU A 455 -10.48 -4.61 -16.08
C LEU A 455 -11.29 -4.51 -17.36
N SER A 456 -12.12 -3.47 -17.49
CA SER A 456 -12.95 -3.27 -18.69
C SER A 456 -12.12 -3.11 -19.97
N THR A 457 -10.99 -2.39 -19.88
CA THR A 457 -10.09 -2.21 -21.02
C THR A 457 -9.43 -3.55 -21.39
N ALA A 458 -8.95 -4.33 -20.40
CA ALA A 458 -8.37 -5.65 -20.62
C ALA A 458 -9.34 -6.61 -21.32
N GLU A 459 -10.58 -6.70 -20.81
CA GLU A 459 -11.63 -7.54 -21.42
C GLU A 459 -11.95 -7.13 -22.86
N THR A 460 -11.97 -5.82 -23.15
CA THR A 460 -12.29 -5.29 -24.47
C THR A 460 -11.13 -5.47 -25.46
N THR A 461 -9.88 -5.34 -25.01
CA THR A 461 -8.69 -5.49 -25.86
C THR A 461 -8.25 -6.95 -26.03
N GLY A 462 -8.78 -7.88 -25.22
CA GLY A 462 -8.33 -9.27 -25.18
C GLY A 462 -6.95 -9.46 -24.51
N ILE A 463 -6.42 -8.45 -23.81
CA ILE A 463 -5.20 -8.56 -23.03
C ILE A 463 -5.51 -9.28 -21.71
N SER A 464 -4.58 -10.09 -21.20
CA SER A 464 -4.74 -10.75 -19.90
C SER A 464 -5.15 -9.77 -18.80
N VAL A 465 -6.29 -10.05 -18.14
CA VAL A 465 -6.80 -9.28 -17.02
C VAL A 465 -5.79 -9.25 -15.88
N ALA A 466 -5.17 -10.39 -15.58
CA ALA A 466 -4.17 -10.49 -14.52
C ALA A 466 -2.97 -9.56 -14.79
N LEU A 467 -2.49 -9.52 -16.04
CA LEU A 467 -1.38 -8.65 -16.44
C LEU A 467 -1.74 -7.17 -16.31
N VAL A 468 -2.90 -6.75 -16.82
CA VAL A 468 -3.30 -5.33 -16.80
C VAL A 468 -3.53 -4.85 -15.38
N LEU A 469 -4.16 -5.66 -14.51
CA LEU A 469 -4.35 -5.31 -13.10
C LEU A 469 -3.04 -5.36 -12.30
N ALA A 470 -2.11 -6.25 -12.65
CA ALA A 470 -0.76 -6.22 -12.08
C ALA A 470 -0.02 -4.93 -12.44
N LEU A 471 -0.09 -4.50 -13.72
CA LEU A 471 0.47 -3.21 -14.16
C LEU A 471 -0.20 -2.02 -13.48
N GLN A 472 -1.51 -2.08 -13.24
CA GLN A 472 -2.22 -1.07 -12.43
C GLN A 472 -1.63 -0.97 -11.03
N SER A 473 -1.41 -2.10 -10.35
CA SER A 473 -0.84 -2.14 -8.99
C SER A 473 0.62 -1.67 -8.97
N VAL A 474 1.45 -2.10 -9.94
CA VAL A 474 2.83 -1.63 -10.11
C VAL A 474 2.84 -0.11 -10.34
N GLY A 475 1.94 0.37 -11.19
CA GLY A 475 1.75 1.79 -11.45
C GLY A 475 1.41 2.57 -10.19
N GLY A 476 0.42 2.10 -9.45
CA GLY A 476 0.05 2.70 -8.17
C GLY A 476 1.21 2.75 -7.18
N ALA A 477 2.04 1.73 -7.15
CA ALA A 477 3.23 1.68 -6.30
C ALA A 477 4.33 2.67 -6.74
N MET A 478 4.65 2.72 -8.05
CA MET A 478 5.67 3.66 -8.55
C MET A 478 5.22 5.13 -8.45
N GLY A 479 3.92 5.42 -8.58
CA GLY A 479 3.38 6.76 -8.45
C GLY A 479 3.50 7.35 -7.03
N ASN A 480 3.62 6.49 -6.01
CA ASN A 480 3.82 6.94 -4.63
C ASN A 480 5.10 7.76 -4.44
N MET A 481 6.16 7.52 -5.23
CA MET A 481 7.42 8.28 -5.11
C MET A 481 7.32 9.74 -5.56
N VAL A 482 6.32 10.08 -6.34
CA VAL A 482 6.04 11.45 -6.82
C VAL A 482 4.81 12.07 -6.15
N CYS A 483 4.15 11.35 -5.26
CA CYS A 483 2.92 11.79 -4.62
C CYS A 483 3.14 12.99 -3.72
N ILE A 484 2.33 14.04 -3.94
CA ILE A 484 2.39 15.30 -3.19
C ILE A 484 2.19 15.06 -1.69
N ASN A 485 1.20 14.24 -1.30
CA ASN A 485 0.90 13.96 0.10
C ASN A 485 2.08 13.26 0.81
N ASN A 486 2.72 12.29 0.16
CA ASN A 486 3.87 11.58 0.72
C ASN A 486 5.10 12.49 0.81
N ILE A 487 5.30 13.35 -0.20
CA ILE A 487 6.37 14.34 -0.21
C ILE A 487 6.20 15.34 0.94
N VAL A 488 4.99 15.88 1.12
CA VAL A 488 4.67 16.79 2.22
C VAL A 488 4.85 16.11 3.59
N ALA A 489 4.41 14.86 3.72
CA ALA A 489 4.57 14.09 4.97
C ALA A 489 6.05 13.91 5.34
N VAL A 490 6.88 13.43 4.40
CA VAL A 490 8.32 13.26 4.62
C VAL A 490 9.01 14.61 4.85
N SER A 491 8.67 15.65 4.08
CA SER A 491 9.22 16.99 4.25
C SER A 491 8.92 17.57 5.62
N SER A 492 7.70 17.36 6.11
CA SER A 492 7.29 17.81 7.45
C SER A 492 8.10 17.12 8.56
N VAL A 493 8.27 15.80 8.45
CA VAL A 493 9.04 15.01 9.43
C VAL A 493 10.53 15.40 9.44
N LEU A 494 11.08 15.78 8.29
CA LEU A 494 12.48 16.20 8.15
C LEU A 494 12.69 17.72 8.30
N ASN A 495 11.63 18.47 8.61
CA ASN A 495 11.65 19.94 8.69
C ASN A 495 12.19 20.63 7.42
N ILE A 496 11.80 20.09 6.25
CA ILE A 496 12.13 20.66 4.95
C ILE A 496 10.89 21.43 4.46
N SER A 497 11.04 22.73 4.21
CA SER A 497 9.93 23.57 3.74
C SER A 497 10.15 23.99 2.29
N ASN A 498 9.07 24.09 1.51
CA ASN A 498 9.04 24.63 0.16
C ASN A 498 9.98 23.94 -0.85
N GLN A 499 10.26 22.64 -0.66
CA GLN A 499 11.12 21.85 -1.56
C GLN A 499 10.34 20.77 -2.34
N GLU A 500 9.01 20.75 -2.24
CA GLU A 500 8.15 19.73 -2.85
C GLU A 500 8.38 19.65 -4.37
N GLY A 501 8.44 20.80 -5.03
CA GLY A 501 8.72 20.85 -6.48
C GLY A 501 10.11 20.34 -6.86
N THR A 502 11.12 20.53 -6.01
CA THR A 502 12.47 19.99 -6.22
C THR A 502 12.48 18.48 -6.07
N ILE A 503 11.76 17.94 -5.08
CA ILE A 503 11.63 16.49 -4.87
C ILE A 503 10.93 15.86 -6.06
N ILE A 504 9.77 16.37 -6.50
CA ILE A 504 9.02 15.86 -7.66
C ILE A 504 9.89 15.81 -8.91
N LYS A 505 10.60 16.90 -9.24
CA LYS A 505 11.48 16.96 -10.42
C LYS A 505 12.57 15.89 -10.42
N LYS A 506 13.01 15.44 -9.26
CA LYS A 506 14.06 14.42 -9.14
C LYS A 506 13.49 13.01 -9.04
N THR A 507 12.32 12.82 -8.43
CA THR A 507 11.70 11.50 -8.28
C THR A 507 10.89 11.07 -9.51
N ILE A 508 10.46 12.01 -10.36
CA ILE A 508 9.75 11.69 -11.61
C ILE A 508 10.61 10.87 -12.59
N ILE A 509 11.92 11.08 -12.61
CA ILE A 509 12.82 10.33 -13.49
C ILE A 509 12.85 8.85 -13.11
N PRO A 510 13.16 8.46 -11.86
CA PRO A 510 13.02 7.07 -11.43
C PRO A 510 11.62 6.48 -11.65
N MET A 511 10.56 7.27 -11.49
CA MET A 511 9.19 6.81 -11.76
C MET A 511 9.00 6.46 -13.25
N ILE A 512 9.45 7.31 -14.16
CA ILE A 512 9.36 7.05 -15.62
C ILE A 512 10.20 5.81 -15.98
N VAL A 513 11.42 5.68 -15.45
CA VAL A 513 12.26 4.50 -15.65
C VAL A 513 11.55 3.25 -15.14
N TYR A 514 10.89 3.33 -14.00
CA TYR A 514 10.10 2.22 -13.46
C TYR A 514 8.94 1.83 -14.40
N GLY A 515 8.18 2.80 -14.90
CA GLY A 515 7.11 2.57 -15.86
C GLY A 515 7.59 1.90 -17.14
N ILE A 516 8.77 2.30 -17.65
CA ILE A 516 9.40 1.67 -18.81
C ILE A 516 9.80 0.22 -18.49
N ILE A 517 10.41 -0.03 -17.31
CA ILE A 517 10.76 -1.39 -16.88
C ILE A 517 9.49 -2.25 -16.73
N ALA A 518 8.40 -1.69 -16.19
CA ALA A 518 7.14 -2.39 -16.05
C ALA A 518 6.55 -2.75 -17.42
N ALA A 519 6.53 -1.82 -18.37
CA ALA A 519 6.04 -2.07 -19.72
C ALA A 519 6.90 -3.12 -20.48
N LEU A 520 8.23 -2.99 -20.43
CA LEU A 520 9.14 -3.96 -21.06
C LEU A 520 9.04 -5.33 -20.37
N GLY A 521 8.96 -5.35 -19.03
CA GLY A 521 8.75 -6.57 -18.27
C GLY A 521 7.46 -7.29 -18.68
N ALA A 522 6.36 -6.54 -18.78
CA ALA A 522 5.07 -7.06 -19.20
C ALA A 522 5.06 -7.60 -20.64
N LEU A 523 5.74 -6.92 -21.56
CA LEU A 523 5.76 -7.32 -22.98
C LEU A 523 6.70 -8.50 -23.26
N PHE A 524 7.85 -8.56 -22.59
CA PHE A 524 8.92 -9.49 -22.96
C PHE A 524 9.24 -10.54 -21.91
N LEU A 525 9.14 -10.22 -20.62
CA LEU A 525 9.53 -11.13 -19.54
C LEU A 525 8.34 -11.92 -18.97
N VAL A 526 7.21 -11.25 -18.72
CA VAL A 526 6.04 -11.94 -18.13
C VAL A 526 5.55 -13.09 -19.00
N PRO A 527 5.46 -12.99 -20.36
CA PRO A 527 5.04 -14.10 -21.20
C PRO A 527 5.97 -15.33 -21.19
N LEU A 528 7.23 -15.16 -20.72
CA LEU A 528 8.18 -16.29 -20.61
C LEU A 528 7.91 -17.15 -19.36
N PHE A 529 7.26 -16.59 -18.34
CA PHE A 529 7.06 -17.24 -17.04
C PHE A 529 5.59 -17.52 -16.73
N TYR A 530 4.67 -16.83 -17.42
CA TYR A 530 3.23 -16.95 -17.22
C TYR A 530 2.57 -17.27 -18.58
N ASN A 531 1.67 -18.25 -18.58
CA ASN A 531 0.88 -18.60 -19.77
C ASN A 531 -0.27 -17.58 -19.91
N LEU A 532 0.02 -16.42 -20.50
CA LEU A 532 -0.93 -15.32 -20.66
C LEU A 532 -1.46 -15.20 -22.08
#